data_811f74327254c22e597c677c58ec35c2
#
_entry.id   811f74327254c22e597c677c58ec35c2
#
_cell.length_a   1.000
_cell.length_b   1.000
_cell.length_c   1.000
_cell.angle_alpha   90.00
_cell.angle_beta   90.00
_cell.angle_gamma   90.00
#
_symmetry.space_group_name_H-M   'P 1'
#
loop_
_entity.id
_entity.type
_entity.pdbx_description
1 polymer ?
#
loop_
_entity_poly.entity_id
_entity_poly.type
_entity_poly.pdbx_seq_one_letter_code
_entity_poly.pdbx_strand_id
1 'polypeptide(L)'
;MFNKPSIEDIAEINCLLENIKKEYGKGIKPVLLNSNPEIYNNPHKVPKLEKIQINRGLGLAAQNTAILKKSIEEFASITGQKPLITRAKKAIATFKVRENMELGLTVTLRGEKMYAFLKKLIFFTFSQI
;
A
#
# COMPACT_ATOMS: atom_id res chain seq x y z
N MET A 1 -6.16 -6.33 22.14
CA MET A 1 -7.04 -5.18 21.92
C MET A 1 -6.26 -4.13 21.17
N PHE A 2 -6.59 -3.87 19.92
CA PHE A 2 -6.02 -2.75 19.20
C PHE A 2 -6.69 -1.47 19.69
N ASN A 3 -5.95 -0.63 20.44
CA ASN A 3 -6.40 0.70 20.79
C ASN A 3 -6.67 1.48 19.50
N LYS A 4 -7.88 2.02 19.37
CA LYS A 4 -8.14 3.02 18.33
C LYS A 4 -7.15 4.16 18.52
N PRO A 5 -6.43 4.59 17.46
CA PRO A 5 -5.54 5.74 17.57
C PRO A 5 -6.34 6.94 18.08
N SER A 6 -5.79 7.65 19.05
CA SER A 6 -6.40 8.87 19.57
C SER A 6 -6.46 9.95 18.48
N ILE A 7 -7.34 10.93 18.64
CA ILE A 7 -7.47 12.04 17.68
C ILE A 7 -6.13 12.79 17.54
N GLU A 8 -5.33 12.85 18.59
CA GLU A 8 -4.00 13.43 18.62
C GLU A 8 -3.01 12.65 17.74
N ASP A 9 -3.04 11.30 17.80
CA ASP A 9 -2.22 10.43 16.93
C ASP A 9 -2.54 10.63 15.45
N ILE A 10 -3.81 10.86 15.12
CA ILE A 10 -4.25 11.12 13.74
C ILE A 10 -3.74 12.48 13.27
N ALA A 11 -3.76 13.50 14.13
CA ALA A 11 -3.25 14.84 13.80
C ALA A 11 -1.73 14.83 13.60
N GLU A 12 -0.98 14.11 14.43
CA GLU A 12 0.48 13.93 14.25
C GLU A 12 0.79 13.17 12.96
N ILE A 13 0.05 12.11 12.64
CA ILE A 13 0.20 11.35 11.39
C ILE A 13 -0.05 12.26 10.18
N ASN A 14 -1.07 13.11 10.20
CA ASN A 14 -1.36 14.03 9.11
C ASN A 14 -0.28 15.10 8.93
N CYS A 15 0.23 15.68 10.01
CA CYS A 15 1.34 16.64 9.99
C CYS A 15 2.61 15.99 9.41
N LEU A 16 2.90 14.75 9.79
CA LEU A 16 4.05 14.01 9.28
C LEU A 16 3.90 13.62 7.80
N LEU A 17 2.67 13.40 7.32
CA LEU A 17 2.37 13.13 5.92
C LEU A 17 2.61 14.35 5.04
N GLU A 18 2.19 15.54 5.49
CA GLU A 18 2.46 16.78 4.80
C GLU A 18 3.96 17.06 4.72
N ASN A 19 4.71 16.76 5.79
CA ASN A 19 6.15 16.91 5.81
C ASN A 19 6.85 16.00 4.79
N ILE A 20 6.47 14.72 4.69
CA ILE A 20 7.04 13.79 3.69
C ILE A 20 6.79 14.28 2.27
N LYS A 21 5.58 14.78 2.00
CA LYS A 21 5.21 15.33 0.70
C LYS A 21 6.00 16.60 0.36
N LYS A 22 6.23 17.45 1.36
CA LYS A 22 7.08 18.66 1.25
C LYS A 22 8.55 18.32 1.11
N GLU A 23 9.05 17.34 1.87
CA GLU A 23 10.45 16.88 1.79
C GLU A 23 10.76 16.23 0.45
N TYR A 24 9.86 15.41 -0.10
CA TYR A 24 10.05 14.85 -1.43
C TYR A 24 10.08 15.94 -2.52
N GLY A 25 9.19 16.91 -2.45
CA GLY A 25 9.14 18.03 -3.40
C GLY A 25 10.31 19.00 -3.28
N LYS A 26 10.77 19.28 -2.06
CA LYS A 26 11.83 20.27 -1.76
C LYS A 26 13.23 19.70 -1.63
N GLY A 27 13.34 18.46 -1.16
CA GLY A 27 14.63 17.82 -0.86
C GLY A 27 15.12 16.89 -1.97
N ILE A 28 14.39 15.82 -2.25
CA ILE A 28 14.86 14.74 -3.14
C ILE A 28 14.84 15.16 -4.60
N LYS A 29 13.80 15.86 -5.03
CA LYS A 29 13.63 16.28 -6.43
C LYS A 29 14.74 17.21 -6.92
N PRO A 30 15.09 18.30 -6.20
CA PRO A 30 16.20 19.17 -6.60
C PRO A 30 17.56 18.47 -6.50
N VAL A 31 17.77 17.58 -5.52
CA VAL A 31 19.01 16.81 -5.40
C VAL A 31 19.21 15.91 -6.63
N LEU A 32 18.20 15.19 -7.07
CA LEU A 32 18.27 14.34 -8.27
C LEU A 32 18.52 15.16 -9.55
N LEU A 33 17.91 16.33 -9.68
CA LEU A 33 18.13 17.24 -10.80
C LEU A 33 19.58 17.75 -10.84
N ASN A 34 20.15 18.12 -9.69
CA ASN A 34 21.48 18.67 -9.60
C ASN A 34 22.59 17.60 -9.72
N SER A 35 22.31 16.37 -9.26
CA SER A 35 23.29 15.26 -9.29
C SER A 35 23.51 14.67 -10.68
N ASN A 36 22.48 14.72 -11.55
CA ASN A 36 22.52 14.12 -12.88
C ASN A 36 21.86 15.04 -13.92
N PRO A 37 22.46 16.18 -14.26
CA PRO A 37 21.86 17.14 -15.20
C PRO A 37 21.72 16.59 -16.61
N GLU A 38 22.55 15.64 -17.00
CA GLU A 38 22.48 15.00 -18.33
C GLU A 38 21.24 14.10 -18.48
N ILE A 39 20.82 13.45 -17.40
CA ILE A 39 19.66 12.53 -17.41
C ILE A 39 18.37 13.31 -17.15
N TYR A 40 18.38 14.28 -16.27
CA TYR A 40 17.21 15.01 -15.79
C TYR A 40 17.16 16.46 -16.26
N ASN A 41 17.26 16.68 -17.58
CA ASN A 41 17.10 18.02 -18.19
C ASN A 41 15.74 18.65 -17.93
N ASN A 42 14.72 17.83 -17.63
CA ASN A 42 13.36 18.28 -17.41
C ASN A 42 12.88 17.81 -16.02
N PRO A 43 12.32 18.72 -15.20
CA PRO A 43 11.80 18.37 -13.86
C PRO A 43 10.67 17.32 -13.89
N HIS A 44 10.03 17.10 -15.03
CA HIS A 44 9.01 16.06 -15.20
C HIS A 44 9.58 14.66 -15.43
N LYS A 45 10.87 14.52 -15.76
CA LYS A 45 11.55 13.23 -15.90
C LYS A 45 11.95 12.60 -14.55
N VAL A 46 11.94 13.37 -13.46
CA VAL A 46 12.33 12.88 -12.14
C VAL A 46 11.36 11.79 -11.68
N PRO A 47 11.86 10.61 -11.25
CA PRO A 47 11.02 9.53 -10.77
C PRO A 47 10.23 9.95 -9.55
N LYS A 48 8.96 9.55 -9.47
CA LYS A 48 8.05 9.79 -8.35
C LYS A 48 7.28 8.53 -8.01
N LEU A 49 6.91 8.41 -6.74
CA LEU A 49 5.99 7.35 -6.32
C LEU A 49 4.59 7.64 -6.88
N GLU A 50 4.07 6.71 -7.66
CA GLU A 50 2.77 6.84 -8.29
C GLU A 50 1.69 6.08 -7.54
N LYS A 51 1.97 4.83 -7.17
CA LYS A 51 1.06 3.97 -6.41
C LYS A 51 1.83 2.90 -5.63
N ILE A 52 1.21 2.42 -4.56
CA ILE A 52 1.61 1.19 -3.86
C ILE A 52 0.46 0.21 -3.96
N GLN A 53 0.74 -0.98 -4.47
CA GLN A 53 -0.24 -2.05 -4.54
C GLN A 53 0.14 -3.15 -3.55
N ILE A 54 -0.80 -3.48 -2.67
CA ILE A 54 -0.64 -4.52 -1.67
C ILE A 54 -1.53 -5.68 -2.07
N ASN A 55 -0.98 -6.89 -2.10
CA ASN A 55 -1.71 -8.10 -2.45
C ASN A 55 -1.55 -9.15 -1.36
N ARG A 56 -2.63 -9.87 -1.07
CA ARG A 56 -2.64 -11.04 -0.18
C ARG A 56 -3.27 -12.22 -0.91
N GLY A 57 -2.45 -13.22 -1.20
CA GLY A 57 -2.91 -14.49 -1.73
C GLY A 57 -3.47 -15.37 -0.60
N LEU A 58 -4.71 -15.80 -0.70
CA LEU A 58 -5.36 -16.72 0.23
C LEU A 58 -5.44 -18.15 -0.33
N GLY A 59 -5.33 -18.29 -1.64
CA GLY A 59 -5.46 -19.57 -2.32
C GLY A 59 -6.81 -20.24 -2.04
N LEU A 60 -6.79 -21.53 -1.76
CA LEU A 60 -8.00 -22.32 -1.46
C LEU A 60 -8.70 -21.90 -0.15
N ALA A 61 -7.98 -21.24 0.77
CA ALA A 61 -8.55 -20.72 2.01
C ALA A 61 -9.59 -19.63 1.77
N ALA A 62 -9.56 -18.95 0.63
CA ALA A 62 -10.54 -17.95 0.24
C ALA A 62 -11.95 -18.52 0.02
N GLN A 63 -12.10 -19.82 -0.18
CA GLN A 63 -13.39 -20.50 -0.28
C GLN A 63 -14.16 -20.51 1.05
N ASN A 64 -13.44 -20.42 2.16
CA ASN A 64 -14.05 -20.27 3.47
C ASN A 64 -14.44 -18.80 3.70
N THR A 65 -15.74 -18.52 3.65
CA THR A 65 -16.29 -17.17 3.80
C THR A 65 -15.92 -16.49 5.11
N ALA A 66 -15.71 -17.24 6.19
CA ALA A 66 -15.28 -16.70 7.48
C ALA A 66 -13.84 -16.19 7.43
N ILE A 67 -12.93 -16.94 6.81
CA ILE A 67 -11.54 -16.57 6.64
C ILE A 67 -11.43 -15.36 5.71
N LEU A 68 -12.21 -15.35 4.64
CA LEU A 68 -12.23 -14.23 3.69
C LEU A 68 -12.71 -12.93 4.36
N LYS A 69 -13.81 -12.96 5.11
CA LYS A 69 -14.33 -11.80 5.84
C LYS A 69 -13.31 -11.26 6.84
N LYS A 70 -12.72 -12.14 7.66
CA LYS A 70 -11.68 -11.74 8.61
C LYS A 70 -10.48 -11.10 7.93
N SER A 71 -10.05 -11.66 6.79
CA SER A 71 -8.94 -11.11 6.01
C SER A 71 -9.28 -9.74 5.41
N ILE A 72 -10.52 -9.50 5.00
CA ILE A 72 -10.98 -8.19 4.51
C ILE A 72 -10.92 -7.15 5.64
N GLU A 73 -11.36 -7.49 6.84
CA GLU A 73 -11.33 -6.60 8.01
C GLU A 73 -9.90 -6.26 8.43
N GLU A 74 -9.02 -7.26 8.49
CA GLU A 74 -7.60 -7.07 8.78
C GLU A 74 -6.94 -6.13 7.75
N PHE A 75 -7.19 -6.37 6.46
CA PHE A 75 -6.64 -5.55 5.38
C PHE A 75 -7.18 -4.12 5.40
N ALA A 76 -8.46 -3.94 5.65
CA ALA A 76 -9.06 -2.62 5.80
C ALA A 76 -8.49 -1.85 6.99
N SER A 77 -8.19 -2.53 8.10
CA SER A 77 -7.55 -1.94 9.28
C SER A 77 -6.12 -1.45 8.98
N ILE A 78 -5.33 -2.23 8.24
CA ILE A 78 -3.94 -1.90 7.91
C ILE A 78 -3.86 -0.77 6.89
N THR A 79 -4.67 -0.84 5.84
CA THR A 79 -4.58 0.09 4.70
C THR A 79 -5.48 1.31 4.82
N GLY A 80 -6.49 1.27 5.71
CA GLY A 80 -7.52 2.29 5.81
C GLY A 80 -8.45 2.36 4.59
N GLN A 81 -8.47 1.31 3.76
CA GLN A 81 -9.25 1.23 2.53
C GLN A 81 -9.80 -0.18 2.34
N LYS A 82 -11.05 -0.29 1.86
CA LYS A 82 -11.68 -1.58 1.58
C LYS A 82 -10.94 -2.30 0.46
N PRO A 83 -10.49 -3.55 0.68
CA PRO A 83 -9.80 -4.33 -0.35
C PRO A 83 -10.76 -4.80 -1.45
N LEU A 84 -10.19 -5.01 -2.63
CA LEU A 84 -10.85 -5.65 -3.75
C LEU A 84 -10.54 -7.16 -3.73
N ILE A 85 -11.56 -7.98 -3.91
CA ILE A 85 -11.41 -9.43 -4.00
C ILE A 85 -10.91 -9.78 -5.40
N THR A 86 -9.81 -10.53 -5.47
CA THR A 86 -9.24 -11.01 -6.73
C THR A 86 -9.78 -12.39 -7.06
N ARG A 87 -10.24 -12.56 -8.30
CA ARG A 87 -10.84 -13.79 -8.81
C ARG A 87 -9.99 -14.43 -9.89
N ALA A 88 -10.06 -15.75 -10.00
CA ALA A 88 -9.38 -16.50 -11.04
C ALA A 88 -9.98 -16.18 -12.42
N LYS A 89 -9.10 -15.90 -13.40
CA LYS A 89 -9.51 -15.66 -14.79
C LYS A 89 -9.72 -16.95 -15.58
N LYS A 90 -8.97 -18.00 -15.25
CA LYS A 90 -9.01 -19.30 -15.92
C LYS A 90 -9.06 -20.43 -14.91
N ALA A 91 -9.75 -21.50 -15.25
CA ALA A 91 -9.74 -22.74 -14.48
C ALA A 91 -8.43 -23.50 -14.72
N ILE A 92 -7.77 -23.91 -13.64
CA ILE A 92 -6.54 -24.73 -13.70
C ILE A 92 -6.73 -25.95 -12.81
N ALA A 93 -6.85 -27.13 -13.42
CA ALA A 93 -7.14 -28.38 -12.72
C ALA A 93 -6.04 -28.75 -11.71
N THR A 94 -4.77 -28.54 -12.03
CA THR A 94 -3.62 -28.84 -11.17
C THR A 94 -3.70 -28.13 -9.82
N PHE A 95 -4.22 -26.90 -9.79
CA PHE A 95 -4.38 -26.12 -8.57
C PHE A 95 -5.81 -26.18 -7.97
N LYS A 96 -6.69 -27.02 -8.53
CA LYS A 96 -8.10 -27.12 -8.13
C LYS A 96 -8.84 -25.78 -8.14
N VAL A 97 -8.48 -24.90 -9.07
CA VAL A 97 -9.04 -23.56 -9.24
C VAL A 97 -10.08 -23.58 -10.37
N ARG A 98 -11.28 -23.08 -10.09
CA ARG A 98 -12.33 -22.85 -11.08
C ARG A 98 -12.34 -21.38 -11.52
N GLU A 99 -12.91 -21.12 -12.67
CA GLU A 99 -13.15 -19.76 -13.15
C GLU A 99 -14.02 -18.96 -12.17
N ASN A 100 -13.70 -17.69 -11.99
CA ASN A 100 -14.36 -16.76 -11.04
C ASN A 100 -14.22 -17.13 -9.55
N MET A 101 -13.41 -18.11 -9.20
CA MET A 101 -13.14 -18.45 -7.80
C MET A 101 -12.35 -17.32 -7.13
N GLU A 102 -12.76 -16.97 -5.91
CA GLU A 102 -12.06 -15.97 -5.09
C GLU A 102 -10.74 -16.55 -4.57
N LEU A 103 -9.62 -15.87 -4.80
CA LEU A 103 -8.29 -16.37 -4.48
C LEU A 103 -7.47 -15.45 -3.58
N GLY A 104 -7.85 -14.19 -3.50
CA GLY A 104 -7.08 -13.24 -2.72
C GLY A 104 -7.71 -11.86 -2.64
N LEU A 105 -6.95 -10.95 -2.05
CA LEU A 105 -7.34 -9.56 -1.82
C LEU A 105 -6.24 -8.64 -2.36
N THR A 106 -6.64 -7.51 -2.92
CA THR A 106 -5.71 -6.47 -3.38
C THR A 106 -6.21 -5.08 -3.01
N VAL A 107 -5.27 -4.20 -2.70
CA VAL A 107 -5.53 -2.78 -2.45
C VAL A 107 -4.52 -1.95 -3.21
N THR A 108 -4.96 -0.89 -3.86
CA THR A 108 -4.10 0.08 -4.51
C THR A 108 -4.17 1.40 -3.73
N LEU A 109 -3.04 1.82 -3.19
CA LEU A 109 -2.90 3.06 -2.44
C LEU A 109 -2.27 4.13 -3.32
N ARG A 110 -2.83 5.34 -3.30
CA ARG A 110 -2.34 6.53 -4.01
C ARG A 110 -2.37 7.75 -3.11
N GLY A 111 -1.56 8.75 -3.45
CA GLY A 111 -1.53 10.04 -2.75
C GLY A 111 -1.16 9.92 -1.27
N GLU A 112 -1.91 10.56 -0.40
CA GLU A 112 -1.62 10.64 1.04
C GLU A 112 -1.63 9.27 1.74
N LYS A 113 -2.58 8.41 1.40
CA LYS A 113 -2.67 7.05 1.95
C LYS A 113 -1.46 6.20 1.59
N MET A 114 -0.89 6.39 0.42
CA MET A 114 0.32 5.72 -0.04
C MET A 114 1.51 6.12 0.84
N TYR A 115 1.73 7.41 1.08
CA TYR A 115 2.82 7.90 1.93
C TYR A 115 2.63 7.52 3.39
N ALA A 116 1.40 7.54 3.90
CA ALA A 116 1.08 7.08 5.25
C ALA A 116 1.44 5.61 5.46
N PHE A 117 1.07 4.76 4.53
CA PHE A 117 1.40 3.35 4.56
C PHE A 117 2.90 3.12 4.46
N LEU A 118 3.58 3.80 3.54
CA LEU A 118 5.04 3.70 3.38
C LEU A 118 5.78 4.10 4.66
N LYS A 119 5.35 5.17 5.30
CA LYS A 119 5.92 5.59 6.58
C LYS A 119 5.75 4.56 7.67
N LYS A 120 4.55 4.02 7.85
CA LYS A 120 4.28 2.95 8.80
C LYS A 120 5.17 1.72 8.53
N LEU A 121 5.32 1.34 7.27
CA LEU A 121 6.15 0.23 6.87
C LEU A 121 7.62 0.43 7.26
N ILE A 122 8.18 1.61 6.98
CA ILE A 122 9.58 1.92 7.27
C ILE A 122 9.82 2.00 8.78
N PHE A 123 9.03 2.78 9.51
CA PHE A 123 9.29 3.05 10.92
C PHE A 123 8.90 1.92 11.85
N PHE A 124 7.80 1.21 11.59
CA PHE A 124 7.31 0.17 12.51
C PHE A 124 7.73 -1.24 12.10
N THR A 125 7.83 -1.52 10.82
CA THR A 125 8.12 -2.88 10.37
C THR A 125 9.61 -3.11 10.20
N PHE A 126 10.31 -2.24 9.47
CA PHE A 126 11.73 -2.42 9.24
C PHE A 126 12.62 -2.07 10.43
N SER A 127 12.18 -1.20 11.33
CA SER A 127 12.96 -0.90 12.53
C SER A 127 12.96 -2.02 13.59
N GLN A 128 12.07 -3.01 13.45
CA GLN A 128 11.98 -4.15 14.36
C GLN A 128 12.73 -5.39 13.86
N ILE A 129 13.26 -5.35 12.66
CA ILE A 129 14.08 -6.40 12.06
C ILE A 129 15.57 -6.06 12.26
#